data_5d9a4d797ed3ba990a1b05f0764f0b10
#
_entry.id   5d9a4d797ed3ba990a1b05f0764f0b10
#
_cell.length_a   1.000
_cell.length_b   1.000
_cell.length_c   1.000
_cell.angle_alpha   90.00
_cell.angle_beta   90.00
_cell.angle_gamma   90.00
#
_symmetry.space_group_name_H-M   'P 1'
#
loop_
_entity.id
_entity.type
_entity.pdbx_description
1 polymer ?
#
loop_
_entity_poly.entity_id
_entity_poly.type
_entity_poly.pdbx_seq_one_letter_code
_entity_poly.pdbx_strand_id
1 'polypeptide(L)'
;MLINNRDNEAEAFINKYTKTAIARLSQYLPYNFNLTAHDILAMQNICAYEYTSFAGSFFCSLFTEQEWKDYAYNLDIQYYGDYSYGSPTGRAQGIGWVLELAARLQHKLITSSDTSINSTFTDNESQFPLHQPFYMDMSHDSVIVSVLTALGLEYFKFGPDGLPGDISHAPNRTFQLSQMVPFGARLIAEVWTCPSDTSFTQLDPVLYKNPKDLKSNANTTDYIRFVLNGAPLPTNGLVGCENARNGFCPVKDFLKGVRALKKDARYQYACFGKYPHGGQVGDGVPN
;
A
#
# COMPACT_ATOMS: atom_id res chain seq x y z
N MET A 1 19.24 3.31 -12.47
CA MET A 1 18.33 3.80 -11.44
C MET A 1 17.41 4.79 -12.13
N LEU A 2 16.12 4.51 -12.23
CA LEU A 2 15.15 5.41 -12.86
C LEU A 2 14.88 6.53 -11.86
N ILE A 3 15.38 7.74 -12.11
CA ILE A 3 15.04 8.91 -11.29
C ILE A 3 13.58 9.22 -11.59
N ASN A 4 12.72 8.97 -10.62
CA ASN A 4 11.32 9.32 -10.69
C ASN A 4 11.18 10.84 -10.45
N ASN A 5 10.19 11.49 -11.07
CA ASN A 5 9.90 12.91 -10.80
C ASN A 5 9.63 13.17 -9.30
N ARG A 6 9.18 12.17 -8.57
CA ARG A 6 8.87 12.24 -7.15
C ARG A 6 10.11 12.26 -6.25
N ASP A 7 11.25 11.72 -6.71
CA ASP A 7 12.53 11.89 -6.01
C ASP A 7 12.91 13.36 -5.95
N ASN A 8 12.69 14.11 -7.04
CA ASN A 8 12.92 15.54 -7.08
C ASN A 8 11.95 16.32 -6.18
N GLU A 9 10.70 15.90 -6.08
CA GLU A 9 9.71 16.53 -5.19
C GLU A 9 10.03 16.24 -3.72
N ALA A 10 10.41 15.01 -3.37
CA ALA A 10 10.85 14.65 -2.04
C ALA A 10 12.11 15.44 -1.64
N GLU A 11 13.09 15.53 -2.53
CA GLU A 11 14.30 16.31 -2.32
C GLU A 11 14.02 17.81 -2.15
N ALA A 12 13.14 18.38 -2.97
CA ALA A 12 12.70 19.75 -2.84
C ALA A 12 12.00 19.99 -1.50
N PHE A 13 11.20 19.03 -1.05
CA PHE A 13 10.50 19.10 0.24
C PHE A 13 11.48 18.98 1.41
N ILE A 14 12.46 18.06 1.35
CA ILE A 14 13.53 17.93 2.36
C ILE A 14 14.25 19.27 2.51
N ASN A 15 14.68 19.87 1.42
CA ASN A 15 15.37 21.15 1.40
C ASN A 15 14.50 22.32 1.91
N LYS A 16 13.18 22.17 1.92
CA LYS A 16 12.25 23.18 2.45
C LYS A 16 12.03 23.02 3.95
N TYR A 17 11.61 21.84 4.40
CA TYR A 17 11.16 21.64 5.78
C TYR A 17 12.33 21.63 6.78
N THR A 18 13.52 21.20 6.37
CA THR A 18 14.68 21.10 7.26
C THR A 18 15.31 22.45 7.63
N LYS A 19 14.98 23.53 6.91
CA LYS A 19 15.59 24.87 7.12
C LYS A 19 15.50 25.35 8.56
N THR A 20 14.35 25.16 9.20
CA THR A 20 14.12 25.59 10.59
C THR A 20 14.99 24.77 11.56
N ALA A 21 15.06 23.45 11.37
CA ALA A 21 15.90 22.58 12.18
C ALA A 21 17.40 22.91 11.98
N ILE A 22 17.85 23.13 10.74
CA ILE A 22 19.23 23.54 10.45
C ILE A 22 19.57 24.84 11.20
N ALA A 23 18.75 25.87 11.05
CA ALA A 23 19.01 27.17 11.71
C ALA A 23 19.08 27.05 13.24
N ARG A 24 18.21 26.22 13.82
CA ARG A 24 18.14 26.01 15.27
C ARG A 24 19.30 25.17 15.80
N LEU A 25 19.63 24.06 15.11
CA LEU A 25 20.63 23.10 15.59
C LEU A 25 22.06 23.55 15.30
N SER A 26 22.31 24.31 14.23
CA SER A 26 23.63 24.88 13.91
C SER A 26 24.19 25.76 15.02
N GLN A 27 23.35 26.33 15.87
CA GLN A 27 23.80 27.18 17.00
C GLN A 27 24.59 26.40 18.07
N TYR A 28 24.43 25.07 18.10
CA TYR A 28 25.10 24.19 19.05
C TYR A 28 26.32 23.47 18.46
N LEU A 29 26.66 23.78 17.21
CA LEU A 29 27.76 23.13 16.50
C LEU A 29 28.95 24.08 16.31
N PRO A 30 30.18 23.55 16.11
CA PRO A 30 31.31 24.40 15.78
C PRO A 30 31.03 25.27 14.53
N TYR A 31 31.57 26.47 14.51
CA TYR A 31 31.29 27.46 13.43
C TYR A 31 31.68 26.98 12.03
N ASN A 32 32.60 26.01 11.93
CA ASN A 32 33.06 25.43 10.68
C ASN A 32 32.27 24.18 10.29
N PHE A 33 31.29 23.77 11.06
CA PHE A 33 30.42 22.65 10.72
C PHE A 33 29.21 23.13 9.93
N ASN A 34 29.07 22.63 8.72
CA ASN A 34 27.95 22.98 7.85
C ASN A 34 26.88 21.87 7.90
N LEU A 35 25.84 22.10 8.69
CA LEU A 35 24.71 21.17 8.79
C LEU A 35 23.84 21.25 7.53
N THR A 36 23.62 20.14 6.87
CA THR A 36 22.84 20.02 5.64
C THR A 36 21.43 19.50 5.87
N ALA A 37 20.57 19.60 4.85
CA ALA A 37 19.23 19.03 4.86
C ALA A 37 19.26 17.49 5.03
N HIS A 38 20.20 16.84 4.41
CA HIS A 38 20.39 15.39 4.53
C HIS A 38 20.90 14.97 5.91
N ASP A 39 21.68 15.80 6.60
CA ASP A 39 22.09 15.52 7.99
C ASP A 39 20.86 15.56 8.91
N ILE A 40 19.93 16.51 8.71
CA ILE A 40 18.68 16.56 9.45
C ILE A 40 17.85 15.29 9.21
N LEU A 41 17.67 14.92 7.94
CA LEU A 41 16.94 13.70 7.58
C LEU A 41 17.60 12.44 8.19
N ALA A 42 18.94 12.35 8.14
CA ALA A 42 19.69 11.26 8.73
C ALA A 42 19.49 11.17 10.25
N MET A 43 19.50 12.31 10.96
CA MET A 43 19.24 12.34 12.41
C MET A 43 17.81 11.91 12.75
N GLN A 44 16.81 12.26 11.93
CA GLN A 44 15.44 11.81 12.10
C GLN A 44 15.33 10.29 11.85
N ASN A 45 16.01 9.75 10.82
CA ASN A 45 16.08 8.32 10.57
C ASN A 45 16.76 7.56 11.74
N ILE A 46 17.87 8.09 12.26
CA ILE A 46 18.58 7.49 13.40
C ILE A 46 17.67 7.39 14.62
N CYS A 47 16.84 8.41 14.90
CA CYS A 47 15.85 8.33 15.97
C CYS A 47 15.01 7.05 15.87
N ALA A 48 14.45 6.76 14.71
CA ALA A 48 13.60 5.59 14.49
C ALA A 48 14.37 4.26 14.68
N TYR A 49 15.58 4.16 14.12
CA TYR A 49 16.41 2.97 14.23
C TYR A 49 16.88 2.71 15.66
N GLU A 50 17.36 3.74 16.36
CA GLU A 50 17.82 3.61 17.73
C GLU A 50 16.65 3.31 18.68
N TYR A 51 15.49 3.94 18.50
CA TYR A 51 14.31 3.67 19.30
C TYR A 51 13.88 2.21 19.18
N THR A 52 13.90 1.66 17.96
CA THR A 52 13.56 0.25 17.72
C THR A 52 14.57 -0.71 18.34
N SER A 53 15.88 -0.35 18.33
CA SER A 53 16.96 -1.22 18.80
C SER A 53 17.22 -1.10 20.29
N PHE A 54 17.08 0.11 20.85
CA PHE A 54 17.51 0.45 22.21
C PHE A 54 16.39 1.01 23.10
N ALA A 55 15.15 1.07 22.58
CA ALA A 55 13.98 1.67 23.23
C ALA A 55 14.15 3.15 23.60
N GLY A 56 15.05 3.87 22.90
CA GLY A 56 15.25 5.30 23.08
C GLY A 56 16.37 5.84 22.20
N SER A 57 16.27 7.13 21.88
CA SER A 57 17.29 7.84 21.11
C SER A 57 17.33 9.31 21.52
N PHE A 58 18.53 9.86 21.68
CA PHE A 58 18.71 11.28 21.88
C PHE A 58 18.24 12.10 20.68
N PHE A 59 18.41 11.57 19.47
CA PHE A 59 17.99 12.23 18.24
C PHE A 59 16.49 12.51 18.20
N CYS A 60 15.67 11.71 18.88
CA CYS A 60 14.23 11.92 18.93
C CYS A 60 13.84 13.26 19.59
N SER A 61 14.61 13.68 20.60
CA SER A 61 14.34 14.92 21.34
C SER A 61 14.83 16.20 20.66
N LEU A 62 15.60 16.06 19.56
CA LEU A 62 16.14 17.19 18.83
C LEU A 62 15.11 17.93 17.97
N PHE A 63 13.98 17.28 17.67
CA PHE A 63 13.01 17.78 16.71
C PHE A 63 11.68 18.13 17.34
N THR A 64 11.07 19.18 16.81
CA THR A 64 9.72 19.61 17.19
C THR A 64 8.65 18.70 16.60
N GLU A 65 7.42 18.79 17.14
CA GLU A 65 6.27 18.07 16.58
C GLU A 65 6.02 18.40 15.11
N GLN A 66 6.22 19.67 14.71
CA GLN A 66 6.05 20.04 13.30
C GLN A 66 7.13 19.42 12.41
N GLU A 67 8.38 19.40 12.83
CA GLU A 67 9.48 18.78 12.08
C GLU A 67 9.27 17.26 11.95
N TRP A 68 8.62 16.62 12.92
CA TRP A 68 8.21 15.21 12.82
C TRP A 68 7.02 15.00 11.84
N LYS A 69 6.06 15.94 11.82
CA LYS A 69 4.96 15.89 10.83
C LYS A 69 5.49 16.06 9.40
N ASP A 70 6.44 16.96 9.22
CA ASP A 70 7.07 17.18 7.92
C ASP A 70 7.91 15.97 7.48
N TYR A 71 8.65 15.37 8.41
CA TYR A 71 9.37 14.11 8.15
C TYR A 71 8.41 12.98 7.71
N ALA A 72 7.29 12.80 8.42
CA ALA A 72 6.30 11.81 8.04
C ALA A 72 5.71 12.09 6.65
N TYR A 73 5.46 13.35 6.32
CA TYR A 73 4.98 13.74 5.00
C TYR A 73 6.02 13.52 3.89
N ASN A 74 7.29 13.73 4.19
CA ASN A 74 8.37 13.38 3.25
C ASN A 74 8.35 11.90 2.88
N LEU A 75 8.13 11.03 3.85
CA LEU A 75 7.97 9.60 3.60
C LEU A 75 6.70 9.29 2.78
N ASP A 76 5.59 10.01 3.03
CA ASP A 76 4.39 9.89 2.21
C ASP A 76 4.68 10.22 0.73
N ILE A 77 5.41 11.31 0.44
CA ILE A 77 5.80 11.69 -0.92
C ILE A 77 6.65 10.59 -1.57
N GLN A 78 7.68 10.10 -0.88
CA GLN A 78 8.58 9.06 -1.39
C GLN A 78 7.80 7.78 -1.72
N TYR A 79 7.04 7.25 -0.77
CA TYR A 79 6.32 5.99 -0.98
C TYR A 79 5.19 6.11 -2.00
N TYR A 80 4.53 7.27 -2.07
CA TYR A 80 3.56 7.54 -3.12
C TYR A 80 4.20 7.49 -4.51
N GLY A 81 5.40 8.04 -4.62
CA GLY A 81 6.18 8.09 -5.85
C GLY A 81 6.84 6.77 -6.23
N ASP A 82 7.28 5.97 -5.26
CA ASP A 82 8.04 4.76 -5.53
C ASP A 82 7.16 3.51 -5.64
N TYR A 83 6.05 3.45 -4.90
CA TYR A 83 5.28 2.22 -4.71
C TYR A 83 3.78 2.37 -4.97
N SER A 84 3.28 3.60 -5.15
CA SER A 84 1.85 3.85 -5.27
C SER A 84 1.47 4.49 -6.62
N TYR A 85 0.38 5.23 -6.62
CA TYR A 85 -0.19 5.86 -7.83
C TYR A 85 0.74 6.87 -8.50
N GLY A 86 1.70 7.43 -7.79
CA GLY A 86 2.75 8.29 -8.34
C GLY A 86 3.89 7.52 -9.03
N SER A 87 3.96 6.21 -8.87
CA SER A 87 5.00 5.36 -9.44
C SER A 87 4.63 4.85 -10.83
N PRO A 88 5.53 4.87 -11.82
CA PRO A 88 5.30 4.19 -13.10
C PRO A 88 5.21 2.67 -12.96
N THR A 89 5.67 2.11 -11.85
CA THR A 89 5.66 0.67 -11.59
C THR A 89 4.76 0.28 -10.40
N GLY A 90 4.02 1.21 -9.81
CA GLY A 90 3.26 0.98 -8.58
C GLY A 90 2.31 -0.21 -8.67
N ARG A 91 1.48 -0.27 -9.71
CA ARG A 91 0.58 -1.42 -9.95
C ARG A 91 1.36 -2.69 -10.29
N ALA A 92 2.43 -2.57 -11.08
CA ALA A 92 3.22 -3.72 -11.51
C ALA A 92 3.91 -4.42 -10.34
N GLN A 93 4.37 -3.68 -9.34
CA GLN A 93 5.02 -4.23 -8.16
C GLN A 93 4.07 -5.09 -7.31
N GLY A 94 2.77 -4.70 -7.20
CA GLY A 94 1.79 -5.38 -6.36
C GLY A 94 0.96 -6.45 -7.07
N ILE A 95 0.91 -6.46 -8.41
CA ILE A 95 -0.04 -7.32 -9.16
C ILE A 95 0.21 -8.82 -8.96
N GLY A 96 1.46 -9.22 -8.75
CA GLY A 96 1.80 -10.62 -8.50
C GLY A 96 1.01 -11.19 -7.31
N TRP A 97 0.98 -10.49 -6.19
CA TRP A 97 0.22 -10.91 -5.01
C TRP A 97 -1.29 -11.02 -5.28
N VAL A 98 -1.86 -10.06 -6.03
CA VAL A 98 -3.29 -10.08 -6.41
C VAL A 98 -3.64 -11.32 -7.24
N LEU A 99 -2.74 -11.69 -8.17
CA LEU A 99 -2.93 -12.89 -9.00
C LEU A 99 -2.80 -14.17 -8.20
N GLU A 100 -1.88 -14.25 -7.25
CA GLU A 100 -1.75 -15.40 -6.35
C GLU A 100 -2.96 -15.52 -5.41
N LEU A 101 -3.47 -14.42 -4.86
CA LEU A 101 -4.73 -14.41 -4.12
C LEU A 101 -5.87 -14.96 -4.96
N ALA A 102 -6.01 -14.49 -6.21
CA ALA A 102 -7.05 -14.99 -7.12
C ALA A 102 -6.90 -16.48 -7.45
N ALA A 103 -5.67 -16.96 -7.57
CA ALA A 103 -5.38 -18.38 -7.80
C ALA A 103 -5.79 -19.24 -6.60
N ARG A 104 -5.47 -18.83 -5.38
CA ARG A 104 -5.90 -19.47 -4.12
C ARG A 104 -7.42 -19.50 -3.99
N LEU A 105 -8.10 -18.37 -4.28
CA LEU A 105 -9.58 -18.30 -4.27
C LEU A 105 -10.26 -19.19 -5.31
N GLN A 106 -9.58 -19.47 -6.42
CA GLN A 106 -10.07 -20.34 -7.49
C GLN A 106 -9.62 -21.81 -7.34
N HIS A 107 -8.79 -22.11 -6.35
CA HIS A 107 -8.12 -23.39 -6.19
C HIS A 107 -7.40 -23.85 -7.48
N LYS A 108 -6.68 -22.91 -8.12
CA LYS A 108 -6.04 -23.13 -9.42
C LYS A 108 -4.58 -22.72 -9.40
N LEU A 109 -3.68 -23.64 -9.76
CA LEU A 109 -2.25 -23.37 -9.91
C LEU A 109 -1.97 -22.34 -11.01
N ILE A 110 -0.87 -21.58 -10.87
CA ILE A 110 -0.38 -20.65 -11.88
C ILE A 110 0.79 -21.34 -12.61
N THR A 111 0.51 -21.94 -13.76
CA THR A 111 1.48 -22.72 -14.55
C THR A 111 2.40 -21.85 -15.41
N SER A 112 2.02 -20.61 -15.65
CA SER A 112 2.83 -19.61 -16.38
C SER A 112 2.41 -18.20 -15.98
N SER A 113 3.35 -17.28 -15.99
CA SER A 113 3.09 -15.85 -15.71
C SER A 113 3.96 -14.95 -16.56
N ASP A 114 3.41 -13.80 -16.93
CA ASP A 114 4.08 -12.66 -17.55
C ASP A 114 4.31 -11.52 -16.55
N THR A 115 4.22 -11.80 -15.24
CA THR A 115 4.45 -10.86 -14.14
C THR A 115 5.61 -11.31 -13.26
N SER A 116 5.74 -10.77 -12.04
CA SER A 116 6.77 -11.18 -11.06
C SER A 116 6.62 -12.60 -10.51
N ILE A 117 5.51 -13.28 -10.80
CA ILE A 117 5.23 -14.62 -10.26
C ILE A 117 6.21 -15.63 -10.86
N ASN A 118 6.85 -16.40 -9.99
CA ASN A 118 7.70 -17.51 -10.41
C ASN A 118 6.87 -18.81 -10.51
N SER A 119 6.52 -19.20 -11.73
CA SER A 119 5.71 -20.36 -11.98
C SER A 119 6.34 -21.70 -11.55
N THR A 120 7.66 -21.77 -11.33
CA THR A 120 8.28 -22.99 -10.79
C THR A 120 7.81 -23.31 -9.36
N PHE A 121 7.34 -22.31 -8.61
CA PHE A 121 6.74 -22.49 -7.30
C PHE A 121 5.22 -22.61 -7.38
N THR A 122 4.57 -21.74 -8.17
CA THR A 122 3.10 -21.67 -8.21
C THR A 122 2.44 -22.72 -9.10
N ASP A 123 3.23 -23.51 -9.86
CA ASP A 123 2.81 -24.68 -10.63
C ASP A 123 2.82 -25.98 -9.81
N ASN A 124 3.18 -25.91 -8.54
CA ASN A 124 3.33 -27.07 -7.67
C ASN A 124 2.52 -26.91 -6.38
N GLU A 125 1.50 -27.72 -6.17
CA GLU A 125 0.62 -27.64 -5.02
C GLU A 125 1.33 -27.87 -3.67
N SER A 126 2.46 -28.60 -3.66
CA SER A 126 3.24 -28.77 -2.44
C SER A 126 3.95 -27.48 -1.99
N GLN A 127 4.23 -26.56 -2.92
CA GLN A 127 4.86 -25.25 -2.64
C GLN A 127 3.85 -24.11 -2.69
N PHE A 128 2.78 -24.27 -3.45
CA PHE A 128 1.68 -23.33 -3.55
C PHE A 128 0.36 -24.01 -3.18
N PRO A 129 0.12 -24.29 -1.90
CA PRO A 129 -1.07 -25.01 -1.45
C PRO A 129 -2.34 -24.20 -1.71
N LEU A 130 -3.41 -24.89 -2.17
CA LEU A 130 -4.65 -24.26 -2.60
C LEU A 130 -5.84 -24.49 -1.63
N HIS A 131 -5.68 -25.37 -0.65
CA HIS A 131 -6.78 -25.81 0.22
C HIS A 131 -6.52 -25.52 1.71
N GLN A 132 -5.79 -24.45 2.01
CA GLN A 132 -5.56 -24.03 3.38
C GLN A 132 -6.61 -22.99 3.80
N PRO A 133 -7.09 -23.06 5.06
CA PRO A 133 -8.03 -22.06 5.58
C PRO A 133 -7.36 -20.71 5.90
N PHE A 134 -6.02 -20.69 5.96
CA PHE A 134 -5.22 -19.52 6.29
C PHE A 134 -3.91 -19.51 5.51
N TYR A 135 -3.57 -18.36 4.95
CA TYR A 135 -2.29 -18.08 4.30
C TYR A 135 -1.64 -16.87 4.95
N MET A 136 -0.34 -16.90 5.10
CA MET A 136 0.43 -15.79 5.66
C MET A 136 1.68 -15.56 4.82
N ASP A 137 1.78 -14.35 4.29
CA ASP A 137 2.94 -13.90 3.54
C ASP A 137 3.70 -12.85 4.39
N MET A 138 4.97 -13.12 4.71
CA MET A 138 5.85 -12.16 5.37
C MET A 138 6.47 -11.25 4.31
N SER A 139 6.33 -9.95 4.48
CA SER A 139 6.72 -9.00 3.46
C SER A 139 7.20 -7.66 4.05
N HIS A 140 7.12 -6.59 3.27
CA HIS A 140 7.56 -5.24 3.59
C HIS A 140 6.41 -4.24 3.46
N ASP A 141 6.57 -3.08 4.08
CA ASP A 141 5.68 -1.93 3.98
C ASP A 141 5.42 -1.50 2.52
N SER A 142 6.48 -1.39 1.72
CA SER A 142 6.42 -1.07 0.29
C SER A 142 5.56 -2.05 -0.51
N VAL A 143 5.58 -3.34 -0.18
CA VAL A 143 4.76 -4.35 -0.86
C VAL A 143 3.28 -4.17 -0.51
N ILE A 144 2.93 -3.88 0.74
CA ILE A 144 1.54 -3.58 1.12
C ILE A 144 1.04 -2.38 0.30
N VAL A 145 1.82 -1.30 0.22
CA VAL A 145 1.46 -0.09 -0.56
C VAL A 145 1.24 -0.45 -2.03
N SER A 146 2.14 -1.22 -2.63
CA SER A 146 2.03 -1.63 -4.04
C SER A 146 0.83 -2.55 -4.30
N VAL A 147 0.50 -3.44 -3.36
CA VAL A 147 -0.70 -4.29 -3.45
C VAL A 147 -1.98 -3.46 -3.41
N LEU A 148 -2.08 -2.48 -2.50
CA LEU A 148 -3.22 -1.57 -2.43
C LEU A 148 -3.39 -0.79 -3.74
N THR A 149 -2.28 -0.38 -4.36
CA THR A 149 -2.26 0.30 -5.66
C THR A 149 -2.67 -0.64 -6.80
N ALA A 150 -2.18 -1.88 -6.80
CA ALA A 150 -2.54 -2.89 -7.80
C ALA A 150 -4.01 -3.30 -7.73
N LEU A 151 -4.60 -3.32 -6.54
CA LEU A 151 -6.05 -3.49 -6.33
C LEU A 151 -6.87 -2.31 -6.89
N GLY A 152 -6.25 -1.15 -7.15
CA GLY A 152 -6.92 0.02 -7.67
C GLY A 152 -7.78 0.75 -6.63
N LEU A 153 -7.45 0.64 -5.33
CA LEU A 153 -8.22 1.27 -4.26
C LEU A 153 -8.05 2.80 -4.28
N GLU A 154 -9.00 3.49 -4.89
CA GLU A 154 -8.99 4.95 -5.04
C GLU A 154 -8.95 5.70 -3.71
N TYR A 155 -9.33 5.05 -2.61
CA TYR A 155 -9.24 5.62 -1.27
C TYR A 155 -7.85 6.18 -0.95
N PHE A 156 -6.79 5.55 -1.48
CA PHE A 156 -5.41 5.98 -1.27
C PHE A 156 -4.86 6.86 -2.42
N LYS A 157 -5.66 7.13 -3.43
CA LYS A 157 -5.26 7.95 -4.57
C LYS A 157 -5.49 9.43 -4.25
N PHE A 158 -4.46 10.23 -4.43
CA PHE A 158 -4.53 11.68 -4.24
C PHE A 158 -4.44 12.36 -5.60
N GLY A 159 -5.49 13.07 -6.02
CA GLY A 159 -5.53 13.89 -7.21
C GLY A 159 -4.81 13.38 -8.47
N PRO A 160 -4.95 14.03 -9.60
CA PRO A 160 -4.25 13.64 -10.83
C PRO A 160 -2.74 13.93 -10.79
N ASP A 161 -2.35 14.95 -10.02
CA ASP A 161 -0.95 15.42 -9.92
C ASP A 161 -0.17 14.76 -8.77
N GLY A 162 -0.84 13.83 -8.02
CA GLY A 162 -0.26 13.16 -6.85
C GLY A 162 -0.13 14.07 -5.63
N LEU A 163 0.63 13.64 -4.62
CA LEU A 163 0.84 14.39 -3.40
C LEU A 163 1.61 15.69 -3.69
N PRO A 164 1.13 16.85 -3.21
CA PRO A 164 1.80 18.13 -3.44
C PRO A 164 3.11 18.24 -2.64
N GLY A 165 4.05 19.05 -3.12
CA GLY A 165 5.29 19.38 -2.40
C GLY A 165 5.09 20.28 -1.17
N ASP A 166 3.86 20.42 -0.66
CA ASP A 166 3.52 21.18 0.54
C ASP A 166 2.37 20.49 1.28
N ILE A 167 2.61 20.09 2.52
CA ILE A 167 1.64 19.40 3.38
C ILE A 167 0.34 20.19 3.59
N SER A 168 0.41 21.51 3.57
CA SER A 168 -0.75 22.39 3.75
C SER A 168 -1.80 22.24 2.63
N HIS A 169 -1.39 21.76 1.46
CA HIS A 169 -2.26 21.45 0.32
C HIS A 169 -2.86 20.04 0.34
N ALA A 170 -2.50 19.23 1.33
CA ALA A 170 -3.01 17.86 1.49
C ALA A 170 -3.54 17.57 2.91
N PRO A 171 -4.38 18.45 3.51
CA PRO A 171 -4.76 18.33 4.93
C PRO A 171 -5.62 17.09 5.21
N ASN A 172 -6.38 16.62 4.24
CA ASN A 172 -7.33 15.50 4.36
C ASN A 172 -6.89 14.26 3.56
N ARG A 173 -5.60 14.11 3.30
CA ARG A 173 -5.11 12.94 2.56
C ARG A 173 -5.35 11.65 3.33
N THR A 174 -5.74 10.63 2.63
CA THR A 174 -5.88 9.27 3.15
C THR A 174 -4.58 8.48 3.02
N PHE A 175 -3.71 8.87 2.10
CA PHE A 175 -2.37 8.31 1.98
C PHE A 175 -1.47 8.88 3.08
N GLN A 176 -1.38 8.15 4.18
CA GLN A 176 -0.53 8.46 5.32
C GLN A 176 0.23 7.20 5.73
N LEU A 177 1.49 7.15 5.41
CA LEU A 177 2.33 5.96 5.57
C LEU A 177 2.34 5.44 7.01
N SER A 178 2.41 6.36 7.98
CA SER A 178 2.38 6.04 9.41
C SER A 178 1.10 5.33 9.87
N GLN A 179 0.00 5.47 9.14
CA GLN A 179 -1.28 4.78 9.41
C GLN A 179 -1.45 3.54 8.53
N MET A 180 -0.93 3.58 7.30
CA MET A 180 -1.07 2.49 6.35
C MET A 180 -0.13 1.33 6.69
N VAL A 181 1.14 1.63 6.94
CA VAL A 181 2.19 0.62 7.12
C VAL A 181 3.09 0.91 8.33
N PRO A 182 2.52 1.11 9.53
CA PRO A 182 3.32 1.17 10.74
C PRO A 182 4.05 -0.15 10.96
N PHE A 183 5.02 -0.17 11.87
CA PHE A 183 5.70 -1.41 12.25
C PHE A 183 4.68 -2.49 12.67
N GLY A 184 4.77 -3.68 12.05
CA GLY A 184 3.80 -4.76 12.23
C GLY A 184 2.47 -4.57 11.49
N ALA A 185 2.42 -3.72 10.46
CA ALA A 185 1.24 -3.54 9.60
C ALA A 185 0.76 -4.86 8.99
N ARG A 186 -0.55 -4.95 8.80
CA ARG A 186 -1.20 -6.15 8.27
C ARG A 186 -2.25 -5.77 7.24
N LEU A 187 -2.10 -6.29 6.03
CA LEU A 187 -3.14 -6.32 5.01
C LEU A 187 -3.76 -7.72 4.99
N ILE A 188 -5.05 -7.82 5.22
CA ILE A 188 -5.77 -9.10 5.29
C ILE A 188 -6.84 -9.11 4.20
N ALA A 189 -6.90 -10.17 3.39
CA ALA A 189 -8.03 -10.50 2.56
C ALA A 189 -8.87 -11.55 3.30
N GLU A 190 -10.05 -11.16 3.76
CA GLU A 190 -10.98 -12.03 4.48
C GLU A 190 -12.03 -12.57 3.52
N VAL A 191 -12.33 -13.87 3.60
CA VAL A 191 -13.44 -14.49 2.87
C VAL A 191 -14.54 -14.86 3.85
N TRP A 192 -15.75 -14.40 3.57
CA TRP A 192 -16.94 -14.60 4.39
C TRP A 192 -18.02 -15.31 3.59
N THR A 193 -18.49 -16.46 4.08
CA THR A 193 -19.64 -17.15 3.50
C THR A 193 -20.90 -16.66 4.23
N CYS A 194 -21.76 -15.96 3.50
CA CYS A 194 -22.99 -15.38 4.05
C CYS A 194 -24.21 -15.84 3.26
N PRO A 195 -25.43 -15.83 3.84
CA PRO A 195 -26.65 -15.98 3.06
C PRO A 195 -26.68 -15.00 1.88
N SER A 196 -27.14 -15.44 0.71
CA SER A 196 -27.08 -14.64 -0.51
C SER A 196 -27.95 -13.38 -0.49
N ASP A 197 -28.89 -13.32 0.45
CA ASP A 197 -29.76 -12.18 0.73
C ASP A 197 -29.24 -11.26 1.83
N THR A 198 -27.99 -11.49 2.31
CA THR A 198 -27.39 -10.67 3.36
C THR A 198 -27.28 -9.21 2.90
N SER A 199 -27.84 -8.31 3.70
CA SER A 199 -27.68 -6.87 3.54
C SER A 199 -26.53 -6.38 4.43
N PHE A 200 -25.48 -5.81 3.82
CA PHE A 200 -24.37 -5.19 4.53
C PHE A 200 -24.59 -3.70 4.81
N THR A 201 -25.86 -3.25 4.90
CA THR A 201 -26.21 -1.83 5.10
C THR A 201 -26.02 -1.35 6.53
N GLN A 202 -26.02 -2.27 7.50
CA GLN A 202 -25.71 -2.00 8.90
C GLN A 202 -24.54 -2.90 9.32
N LEU A 203 -23.57 -2.32 10.00
CA LEU A 203 -22.55 -3.05 10.74
C LEU A 203 -23.17 -3.46 12.08
N ASP A 204 -24.09 -4.41 12.06
CA ASP A 204 -24.37 -5.13 13.29
C ASP A 204 -23.06 -5.81 13.72
N PRO A 205 -22.74 -5.79 15.03
CA PRO A 205 -21.59 -6.55 15.50
C PRO A 205 -21.79 -7.98 15.00
N VAL A 206 -20.89 -8.42 14.10
CA VAL A 206 -20.98 -9.74 13.49
C VAL A 206 -20.74 -10.75 14.59
N LEU A 207 -21.83 -11.21 15.18
CA LEU A 207 -21.80 -12.36 16.06
C LEU A 207 -21.44 -13.56 15.19
N TYR A 208 -20.25 -14.11 15.43
CA TYR A 208 -19.82 -15.35 14.80
C TYR A 208 -20.93 -16.40 15.00
N LYS A 209 -21.50 -16.84 13.91
CA LYS A 209 -22.42 -17.98 13.90
C LYS A 209 -21.64 -19.21 13.52
N ASN A 210 -21.73 -20.25 14.32
CA ASN A 210 -21.14 -21.53 13.95
C ASN A 210 -21.72 -21.96 12.59
N PRO A 211 -20.90 -22.39 11.61
CA PRO A 211 -21.40 -22.91 10.33
C PRO A 211 -22.48 -23.99 10.46
N LYS A 212 -22.48 -24.75 11.57
CA LYS A 212 -23.52 -25.76 11.86
C LYS A 212 -24.90 -25.17 12.18
N ASP A 213 -24.94 -23.88 12.56
CA ASP A 213 -26.18 -23.17 12.88
C ASP A 213 -26.76 -22.47 11.64
N LEU A 214 -26.02 -22.44 10.53
CA LEU A 214 -26.54 -22.02 9.23
C LEU A 214 -27.47 -23.11 8.72
N LYS A 215 -28.72 -22.74 8.41
CA LYS A 215 -29.70 -23.68 7.85
C LYS A 215 -29.09 -24.30 6.60
N SER A 216 -29.02 -25.63 6.54
CA SER A 216 -28.37 -26.42 5.49
C SER A 216 -28.89 -26.21 4.05
N ASN A 217 -29.96 -25.42 3.87
CA ASN A 217 -30.62 -25.13 2.60
C ASN A 217 -30.58 -23.64 2.21
N ALA A 218 -29.81 -22.81 2.90
CA ALA A 218 -29.68 -21.42 2.50
C ALA A 218 -28.72 -21.31 1.32
N ASN A 219 -29.14 -20.64 0.23
CA ASN A 219 -28.21 -20.19 -0.79
C ASN A 219 -27.18 -19.26 -0.15
N THR A 220 -25.91 -19.58 -0.26
CA THR A 220 -24.83 -18.79 0.29
C THR A 220 -23.99 -18.18 -0.83
N THR A 221 -23.34 -17.07 -0.52
CA THR A 221 -22.39 -16.40 -1.41
C THR A 221 -21.13 -16.10 -0.61
N ASP A 222 -19.98 -16.34 -1.23
CA ASP A 222 -18.70 -15.96 -0.67
C ASP A 222 -18.39 -14.49 -1.03
N TYR A 223 -18.02 -13.72 -0.02
CA TYR A 223 -17.64 -12.33 -0.12
C TYR A 223 -16.19 -12.17 0.29
N ILE A 224 -15.45 -11.34 -0.42
CA ILE A 224 -14.10 -10.90 -0.03
C ILE A 224 -14.17 -9.49 0.55
N ARG A 225 -13.36 -9.23 1.57
CA ARG A 225 -13.15 -7.93 2.17
C ARG A 225 -11.66 -7.73 2.45
N PHE A 226 -11.16 -6.54 2.19
CA PHE A 226 -9.80 -6.16 2.54
C PHE A 226 -9.79 -5.35 3.83
N VAL A 227 -8.87 -5.69 4.72
CA VAL A 227 -8.73 -5.05 6.04
C VAL A 227 -7.28 -4.64 6.23
N LEU A 228 -7.06 -3.36 6.48
CA LEU A 228 -5.72 -2.81 6.76
C LEU A 228 -5.64 -2.40 8.23
N ASN A 229 -4.74 -3.01 8.99
CA ASN A 229 -4.53 -2.73 10.42
C ASN A 229 -5.82 -2.79 11.27
N GLY A 230 -6.74 -3.70 10.91
CA GLY A 230 -8.03 -3.86 11.59
C GLY A 230 -9.16 -2.98 11.06
N ALA A 231 -8.89 -2.07 10.12
CA ALA A 231 -9.90 -1.23 9.48
C ALA A 231 -10.32 -1.80 8.12
N PRO A 232 -11.62 -2.07 7.88
CA PRO A 232 -12.11 -2.44 6.57
C PRO A 232 -11.86 -1.34 5.54
N LEU A 233 -11.36 -1.71 4.38
CA LEU A 233 -11.09 -0.78 3.29
C LEU A 233 -12.33 -0.60 2.39
N PRO A 234 -12.61 0.62 1.94
CA PRO A 234 -13.60 0.86 0.90
C PRO A 234 -13.11 0.27 -0.43
N THR A 235 -14.05 -0.18 -1.25
CA THR A 235 -13.76 -0.85 -2.54
C THR A 235 -13.85 0.08 -3.74
N ASN A 236 -13.90 1.39 -3.52
CA ASN A 236 -13.89 2.37 -4.60
C ASN A 236 -12.65 2.19 -5.49
N GLY A 237 -12.87 2.07 -6.80
CA GLY A 237 -11.84 1.80 -7.80
C GLY A 237 -11.49 0.31 -7.97
N LEU A 238 -11.91 -0.57 -7.07
CA LEU A 238 -11.70 -2.02 -7.22
C LEU A 238 -12.66 -2.58 -8.27
N VAL A 239 -12.10 -2.89 -9.44
CA VAL A 239 -12.87 -3.37 -10.60
C VAL A 239 -13.67 -4.63 -10.27
N GLY A 240 -14.95 -4.63 -10.61
CA GLY A 240 -15.89 -5.72 -10.31
C GLY A 240 -16.56 -5.60 -8.94
N CYS A 241 -16.14 -4.66 -8.09
CA CYS A 241 -16.65 -4.46 -6.74
C CYS A 241 -17.35 -3.10 -6.56
N GLU A 242 -17.80 -2.47 -7.63
CA GLU A 242 -18.41 -1.14 -7.63
C GLU A 242 -19.70 -1.09 -6.79
N ASN A 243 -20.37 -2.23 -6.64
CA ASN A 243 -21.59 -2.37 -5.84
C ASN A 243 -21.33 -2.95 -4.44
N ALA A 244 -20.08 -3.08 -4.03
CA ALA A 244 -19.73 -3.57 -2.69
C ALA A 244 -20.27 -2.63 -1.61
N ARG A 245 -20.77 -3.21 -0.51
CA ARG A 245 -21.27 -2.48 0.65
C ARG A 245 -20.42 -2.83 1.87
N ASN A 246 -19.98 -1.81 2.60
CA ASN A 246 -19.11 -1.98 3.76
C ASN A 246 -17.83 -2.81 3.44
N GLY A 247 -17.31 -2.68 2.22
CA GLY A 247 -16.13 -3.41 1.76
C GLY A 247 -16.37 -4.86 1.33
N PHE A 248 -17.59 -5.39 1.46
CA PHE A 248 -17.93 -6.76 1.05
C PHE A 248 -18.23 -6.84 -0.45
N CYS A 249 -17.37 -7.50 -1.19
CA CYS A 249 -17.52 -7.76 -2.62
C CYS A 249 -17.74 -9.25 -2.85
N PRO A 250 -18.71 -9.68 -3.66
CA PRO A 250 -18.81 -11.09 -4.03
C PRO A 250 -17.51 -11.60 -4.65
N VAL A 251 -16.97 -12.71 -4.15
CA VAL A 251 -15.71 -13.31 -4.65
C VAL A 251 -15.74 -13.50 -6.17
N LYS A 252 -16.88 -13.95 -6.70
CA LYS A 252 -17.03 -14.15 -8.16
C LYS A 252 -16.85 -12.85 -8.96
N ASP A 253 -17.27 -11.70 -8.40
CA ASP A 253 -17.20 -10.42 -9.08
C ASP A 253 -15.79 -9.82 -8.95
N PHE A 254 -15.14 -9.94 -7.78
CA PHE A 254 -13.72 -9.67 -7.61
C PHE A 254 -12.87 -10.46 -8.63
N LEU A 255 -13.09 -11.76 -8.75
CA LEU A 255 -12.35 -12.62 -9.68
C LEU A 255 -12.54 -12.22 -11.16
N LYS A 256 -13.71 -11.72 -11.55
CA LYS A 256 -13.92 -11.14 -12.89
C LYS A 256 -13.07 -9.88 -13.08
N GLY A 257 -12.99 -9.04 -12.06
CA GLY A 257 -12.20 -7.80 -12.07
C GLY A 257 -10.70 -8.02 -12.18
N VAL A 258 -10.17 -9.14 -11.65
CA VAL A 258 -8.73 -9.43 -11.63
C VAL A 258 -8.08 -9.38 -13.02
N ARG A 259 -8.81 -9.76 -14.09
CA ARG A 259 -8.27 -9.65 -15.46
C ARG A 259 -8.03 -8.21 -15.88
N ALA A 260 -8.90 -7.28 -15.47
CA ALA A 260 -8.72 -5.87 -15.71
C ALA A 260 -7.55 -5.32 -14.89
N LEU A 261 -7.47 -5.67 -13.59
CA LEU A 261 -6.35 -5.28 -12.73
C LEU A 261 -5.00 -5.72 -13.30
N LYS A 262 -4.90 -6.97 -13.81
CA LYS A 262 -3.70 -7.47 -14.51
C LYS A 262 -3.36 -6.64 -15.75
N LYS A 263 -4.36 -6.31 -16.57
CA LYS A 263 -4.19 -5.50 -17.78
C LYS A 263 -3.76 -4.07 -17.40
N ASP A 264 -4.39 -3.49 -16.39
CA ASP A 264 -4.12 -2.13 -15.95
C ASP A 264 -2.74 -1.98 -15.29
N ALA A 265 -2.20 -3.04 -14.69
CA ALA A 265 -0.85 -3.04 -14.15
C ALA A 265 0.25 -2.92 -15.23
N ARG A 266 -0.05 -3.27 -16.50
CA ARG A 266 0.86 -3.16 -17.67
C ARG A 266 2.26 -3.67 -17.37
N TYR A 267 2.39 -4.78 -16.62
CA TYR A 267 3.62 -5.24 -15.99
C TYR A 267 4.83 -5.24 -16.94
N GLN A 268 4.69 -5.85 -18.13
CA GLN A 268 5.80 -5.93 -19.09
C GLN A 268 6.24 -4.54 -19.56
N TYR A 269 5.30 -3.64 -19.81
CA TYR A 269 5.63 -2.28 -20.22
C TYR A 269 6.19 -1.46 -19.06
N ALA A 270 5.63 -1.58 -17.85
CA ALA A 270 6.06 -0.86 -16.67
C ALA A 270 7.49 -1.24 -16.23
N CYS A 271 7.85 -2.53 -16.32
CA CYS A 271 9.15 -3.03 -15.87
C CYS A 271 10.23 -3.05 -16.95
N PHE A 272 9.86 -3.25 -18.23
CA PHE A 272 10.80 -3.50 -19.31
C PHE A 272 10.59 -2.61 -20.53
N GLY A 273 9.53 -1.81 -20.55
CA GLY A 273 9.21 -0.89 -21.65
C GLY A 273 10.13 0.32 -21.70
N LYS A 274 10.09 1.01 -22.83
CA LYS A 274 10.74 2.32 -23.01
C LYS A 274 9.66 3.40 -22.90
N TYR A 275 9.71 4.19 -21.85
CA TYR A 275 8.84 5.35 -21.65
C TYR A 275 9.68 6.55 -21.16
N PRO A 276 9.22 7.79 -21.36
CA PRO A 276 9.95 8.98 -20.91
C PRO A 276 10.16 8.96 -19.40
N HIS A 277 11.36 9.23 -18.95
CA HIS A 277 11.64 9.44 -17.53
C HIS A 277 11.07 10.78 -17.09
N GLY A 278 10.49 10.82 -15.91
CA GLY A 278 9.95 12.05 -15.32
C GLY A 278 8.61 12.52 -15.89
N GLY A 279 7.89 11.68 -16.63
CA GLY A 279 6.51 11.96 -17.03
C GLY A 279 5.54 11.97 -15.84
N GLN A 280 4.43 12.71 -15.96
CA GLN A 280 3.37 12.66 -14.96
C GLN A 280 2.82 11.23 -14.84
N VAL A 281 2.81 10.69 -13.62
CA VAL A 281 2.25 9.39 -13.29
C VAL A 281 1.17 9.62 -12.23
N GLY A 282 -0.03 9.20 -12.52
CA GLY A 282 -1.16 9.45 -11.62
C GLY A 282 -1.99 8.21 -11.32
N ASP A 283 -1.65 7.06 -11.95
CA ASP A 283 -2.44 5.84 -11.84
C ASP A 283 -1.60 4.57 -11.57
N GLY A 284 -0.34 4.75 -11.14
CA GLY A 284 0.55 3.65 -10.82
C GLY A 284 1.09 2.88 -12.03
N VAL A 285 1.03 3.47 -13.22
CA VAL A 285 1.53 2.91 -14.48
C VAL A 285 2.22 3.98 -15.32
N PRO A 286 3.13 3.62 -16.24
CA PRO A 286 3.72 4.58 -17.16
C PRO A 286 2.69 5.10 -18.16
N ASN A 287 2.78 6.37 -18.51
CA ASN A 287 1.97 7.00 -19.55
C ASN A 287 2.32 6.49 -20.94
#